data_100b78b11e885a3758dc48e7c273ffad
#
_entry.id   100b78b11e885a3758dc48e7c273ffad
#
_cell.length_a   1.000
_cell.length_b   1.000
_cell.length_c   1.000
_cell.angle_alpha   90.00
_cell.angle_beta   90.00
_cell.angle_gamma   90.00
#
_symmetry.space_group_name_H-M   'P 1'
#
loop_
_entity.id
_entity.type
_entity.pdbx_description
1 polymer ?
#
loop_
_entity_poly.entity_id
_entity_poly.type
_entity_poly.pdbx_seq_one_letter_code
_entity_poly.pdbx_strand_id
1 'polypeptide(L)'
;METEHRVSTLELFFDLVFVFTITQLTVLLADDLTPRGAGQVVLIFTVLFWMYGGYAHLTNQVPPDRTVRRVLLMLAMGAFMVCALAVPTAFGAGGVAFGLGYLLVVLVHGALFTQAHGRGVLWFALPNVLCALAVTAAGLFDGLPAWGLWLLALLLQFATPVVVQRVAASGAGAQAEAEAEAAEQTVGDRLGGMNAAHLVERHGLLLIIVFGESVIAIGIGVGSLPLSAGIAGGAFLALTIASAMWWMYFVRDEGRAEEVFAQTPPERRFKLAMTAYYYAFLPVLLGIAVFAAGVKKTIGHLGEHLHTGPAVALAGGVALYLAGNLVFRGVLGLGPARYRAAALVLALATVPVGTGWTGAGQLVALAVVLVGAVVAEGGRSPAARARGTAAESVTGS
;
A
#
# COMPACT_ATOMS: atom_id res chain seq x y z
N MET A 1 -28.12 -10.10 14.51
CA MET A 1 -27.82 -8.76 14.00
C MET A 1 -26.35 -8.54 14.37
N GLU A 2 -25.43 -8.84 13.45
CA GLU A 2 -24.05 -8.39 13.59
C GLU A 2 -24.08 -6.86 13.51
N THR A 3 -23.68 -6.21 14.55
CA THR A 3 -23.45 -4.76 14.52
C THR A 3 -22.38 -4.51 13.49
N GLU A 4 -22.73 -3.85 12.38
CA GLU A 4 -21.79 -3.36 11.38
C GLU A 4 -20.70 -2.56 12.12
N HIS A 5 -19.53 -3.18 12.28
CA HIS A 5 -18.37 -2.53 12.90
C HIS A 5 -17.74 -1.66 11.82
N ARG A 6 -18.19 -0.41 11.73
CA ARG A 6 -17.62 0.61 10.82
C ARG A 6 -16.25 1.06 11.34
N VAL A 7 -15.42 1.51 10.42
CA VAL A 7 -14.12 2.09 10.75
C VAL A 7 -14.30 3.28 11.70
N SER A 8 -13.60 3.27 12.83
CA SER A 8 -13.69 4.33 13.82
C SER A 8 -12.91 5.59 13.39
N THR A 9 -13.32 6.76 13.91
CA THR A 9 -12.61 8.02 13.65
C THR A 9 -11.14 8.00 14.12
N LEU A 10 -10.82 7.20 15.15
CA LEU A 10 -9.45 7.04 15.63
C LEU A 10 -8.59 6.22 14.65
N GLU A 11 -9.17 5.20 14.02
CA GLU A 11 -8.50 4.42 12.98
C GLU A 11 -8.25 5.27 11.72
N LEU A 12 -9.21 6.11 11.33
CA LEU A 12 -9.01 7.07 10.23
C LEU A 12 -7.90 8.07 10.54
N PHE A 13 -7.83 8.54 11.79
CA PHE A 13 -6.75 9.43 12.21
C PHE A 13 -5.39 8.72 12.22
N PHE A 14 -5.35 7.45 12.63
CA PHE A 14 -4.15 6.62 12.51
C PHE A 14 -3.70 6.48 11.04
N ASP A 15 -4.64 6.19 10.14
CA ASP A 15 -4.37 6.04 8.71
C ASP A 15 -3.84 7.34 8.10
N LEU A 16 -4.38 8.49 8.51
CA LEU A 16 -3.88 9.81 8.09
C LEU A 16 -2.43 10.05 8.53
N VAL A 17 -2.08 9.70 9.78
CA VAL A 17 -0.70 9.80 10.27
C VAL A 17 0.22 8.86 9.50
N PHE A 18 -0.23 7.65 9.17
CA PHE A 18 0.54 6.72 8.36
C PHE A 18 0.75 7.26 6.94
N VAL A 19 -0.28 7.85 6.31
CA VAL A 19 -0.14 8.42 4.96
C VAL A 19 0.85 9.59 4.93
N PHE A 20 1.00 10.35 6.02
CA PHE A 20 2.08 11.35 6.10
C PHE A 20 3.47 10.71 5.90
N THR A 21 3.65 9.44 6.27
CA THR A 21 4.87 8.70 5.92
C THR A 21 5.03 8.57 4.41
N ILE A 22 3.94 8.31 3.68
CA ILE A 22 3.97 8.19 2.21
C ILE A 22 4.33 9.54 1.58
N THR A 23 3.81 10.65 2.12
CA THR A 23 4.21 12.00 1.70
C THR A 23 5.72 12.19 1.84
N GLN A 24 6.33 11.79 2.97
CA GLN A 24 7.77 11.89 3.16
C GLN A 24 8.56 10.97 2.21
N LEU A 25 8.04 9.79 1.91
CA LEU A 25 8.63 8.88 0.92
C LEU A 25 8.56 9.46 -0.50
N THR A 26 7.45 10.10 -0.85
CA THR A 26 7.29 10.82 -2.13
C THR A 26 8.30 11.97 -2.24
N VAL A 27 8.56 12.69 -1.15
CA VAL A 27 9.59 13.75 -1.10
C VAL A 27 10.97 13.13 -1.29
N LEU A 28 11.33 12.11 -0.50
CA LEU A 28 12.62 11.41 -0.62
C LEU A 28 12.88 10.91 -2.04
N LEU A 29 11.87 10.26 -2.65
CA LEU A 29 11.98 9.75 -4.00
C LEU A 29 12.10 10.88 -5.04
N ALA A 30 11.32 11.95 -4.89
CA ALA A 30 11.38 13.09 -5.81
C ALA A 30 12.77 13.78 -5.76
N ASP A 31 13.44 13.77 -4.63
CA ASP A 31 14.76 14.37 -4.48
C ASP A 31 15.89 13.45 -4.99
N ASP A 32 15.68 12.13 -5.01
CA ASP A 32 16.62 11.14 -5.58
C ASP A 32 15.88 10.09 -6.44
N LEU A 33 15.52 10.47 -7.68
CA LEU A 33 14.89 9.59 -8.69
C LEU A 33 15.92 8.66 -9.34
N THR A 34 16.73 7.98 -8.52
CA THR A 34 17.71 6.99 -8.92
C THR A 34 17.34 5.59 -8.39
N PRO A 35 17.96 4.51 -8.88
CA PRO A 35 17.77 3.18 -8.30
C PRO A 35 18.09 3.12 -6.79
N ARG A 36 19.03 3.97 -6.31
CA ARG A 36 19.37 4.08 -4.90
C ARG A 36 18.19 4.65 -4.10
N GLY A 37 17.66 5.81 -4.50
CA GLY A 37 16.51 6.43 -3.84
C GLY A 37 15.26 5.54 -3.88
N ALA A 38 15.00 4.88 -5.04
CA ALA A 38 13.93 3.90 -5.15
C ALA A 38 14.11 2.72 -4.17
N GLY A 39 15.33 2.19 -4.03
CA GLY A 39 15.64 1.12 -3.07
C GLY A 39 15.41 1.56 -1.63
N GLN A 40 15.80 2.77 -1.25
CA GLN A 40 15.55 3.34 0.08
C GLN A 40 14.05 3.44 0.36
N VAL A 41 13.28 3.97 -0.58
CA VAL A 41 11.83 4.10 -0.46
C VAL A 41 11.16 2.73 -0.29
N VAL A 42 11.54 1.74 -1.09
CA VAL A 42 11.00 0.36 -0.98
C VAL A 42 11.29 -0.23 0.39
N LEU A 43 12.53 -0.13 0.89
CA LEU A 43 12.92 -0.67 2.20
C LEU A 43 12.16 0.00 3.34
N ILE A 44 12.16 1.34 3.39
CA ILE A 44 11.48 2.11 4.44
C ILE A 44 9.97 1.81 4.41
N PHE A 45 9.36 1.90 3.22
CA PHE A 45 7.92 1.68 3.09
C PHE A 45 7.51 0.28 3.52
N THR A 46 8.24 -0.75 3.06
CA THR A 46 7.90 -2.15 3.39
C THR A 46 7.96 -2.41 4.89
N VAL A 47 8.99 -1.89 5.57
CA VAL A 47 9.14 -2.02 7.03
C VAL A 47 7.98 -1.33 7.77
N LEU A 48 7.63 -0.11 7.39
CA LEU A 48 6.54 0.64 8.03
C LEU A 48 5.16 0.08 7.69
N PHE A 49 4.93 -0.31 6.44
CA PHE A 49 3.66 -0.88 6.00
C PHE A 49 3.36 -2.23 6.67
N TRP A 50 4.38 -3.02 6.95
CA TRP A 50 4.23 -4.25 7.74
C TRP A 50 3.62 -3.97 9.11
N MET A 51 4.17 -2.98 9.84
CA MET A 51 3.63 -2.62 11.15
C MET A 51 2.27 -1.94 11.07
N TYR A 52 2.05 -1.08 10.05
CA TYR A 52 0.72 -0.53 9.78
C TYR A 52 -0.32 -1.66 9.66
N GLY A 53 0.01 -2.68 8.89
CA GLY A 53 -0.84 -3.85 8.73
C GLY A 53 -1.09 -4.60 10.02
N GLY A 54 -0.09 -4.75 10.88
CA GLY A 54 -0.25 -5.32 12.21
C GLY A 54 -1.28 -4.55 13.05
N TYR A 55 -1.22 -3.21 13.03
CA TYR A 55 -2.21 -2.37 13.71
C TYR A 55 -3.59 -2.46 13.07
N ALA A 56 -3.68 -2.46 11.74
CA ALA A 56 -4.96 -2.61 11.03
C ALA A 56 -5.64 -3.93 11.37
N HIS A 57 -4.86 -5.01 11.44
CA HIS A 57 -5.37 -6.32 11.85
C HIS A 57 -5.82 -6.33 13.32
N LEU A 58 -5.02 -5.77 14.21
CA LEU A 58 -5.33 -5.72 15.63
C LEU A 58 -6.63 -4.95 15.91
N THR A 59 -6.81 -3.78 15.31
CA THR A 59 -8.01 -2.96 15.53
C THR A 59 -9.24 -3.51 14.84
N ASN A 60 -9.08 -4.29 13.77
CA ASN A 60 -10.17 -5.04 13.17
C ASN A 60 -10.77 -6.08 14.15
N GLN A 61 -9.92 -6.73 14.96
CA GLN A 61 -10.36 -7.74 15.92
C GLN A 61 -10.78 -7.14 17.26
N VAL A 62 -10.09 -6.10 17.68
CA VAL A 62 -10.23 -5.52 19.02
C VAL A 62 -10.42 -4.01 18.88
N PRO A 63 -11.68 -3.53 18.88
CA PRO A 63 -11.97 -2.11 18.75
C PRO A 63 -11.28 -1.27 19.84
N PRO A 64 -10.85 -0.04 19.52
CA PRO A 64 -10.23 0.88 20.46
C PRO A 64 -11.28 1.60 21.34
N ASP A 65 -12.11 0.82 22.07
CA ASP A 65 -13.20 1.32 22.91
C ASP A 65 -12.73 1.74 24.30
N ARG A 66 -11.65 1.11 24.82
CA ARG A 66 -11.08 1.40 26.13
C ARG A 66 -10.07 2.54 26.08
N THR A 67 -10.07 3.42 27.10
CA THR A 67 -9.16 4.57 27.21
C THR A 67 -7.69 4.16 27.05
N VAL A 68 -7.26 3.06 27.70
CA VAL A 68 -5.87 2.58 27.61
C VAL A 68 -5.49 2.24 26.17
N ARG A 69 -6.38 1.56 25.41
CA ARG A 69 -6.13 1.22 24.00
C ARG A 69 -6.04 2.48 23.14
N ARG A 70 -6.91 3.47 23.38
CA ARG A 70 -6.86 4.76 22.67
C ARG A 70 -5.55 5.49 22.90
N VAL A 71 -5.10 5.56 24.17
CA VAL A 71 -3.82 6.20 24.53
C VAL A 71 -2.64 5.48 23.88
N LEU A 72 -2.62 4.13 23.90
CA LEU A 72 -1.56 3.36 23.24
C LEU A 72 -1.57 3.55 21.73
N LEU A 73 -2.75 3.62 21.07
CA LEU A 73 -2.83 3.94 19.64
C LEU A 73 -2.32 5.36 19.35
N MET A 74 -2.67 6.36 20.19
CA MET A 74 -2.14 7.71 20.05
C MET A 74 -0.61 7.75 20.23
N LEU A 75 -0.06 6.95 21.14
CA LEU A 75 1.38 6.81 21.31
C LEU A 75 2.02 6.19 20.07
N ALA A 76 1.40 5.15 19.50
CA ALA A 76 1.84 4.57 18.23
C ALA A 76 1.81 5.58 17.09
N MET A 77 0.76 6.40 16.99
CA MET A 77 0.68 7.49 16.00
C MET A 77 1.84 8.48 16.17
N GLY A 78 2.15 8.88 17.40
CA GLY A 78 3.32 9.71 17.69
C GLY A 78 4.63 9.06 17.25
N ALA A 79 4.78 7.76 17.47
CA ALA A 79 5.95 7.01 17.05
C ALA A 79 6.06 6.91 15.50
N PHE A 80 4.94 6.65 14.80
CA PHE A 80 4.88 6.69 13.33
C PHE A 80 5.21 8.09 12.80
N MET A 81 4.75 9.15 13.49
CA MET A 81 5.09 10.53 13.12
C MET A 81 6.60 10.79 13.23
N VAL A 82 7.26 10.30 14.28
CA VAL A 82 8.73 10.38 14.41
C VAL A 82 9.41 9.64 13.26
N CYS A 83 8.96 8.43 12.94
CA CYS A 83 9.47 7.71 11.77
C CYS A 83 9.29 8.52 10.49
N ALA A 84 8.09 9.07 10.25
CA ALA A 84 7.80 9.85 9.06
C ALA A 84 8.71 11.07 8.93
N LEU A 85 8.90 11.84 10.00
CA LEU A 85 9.79 12.99 10.00
C LEU A 85 11.26 12.62 9.75
N ALA A 86 11.67 11.41 10.14
CA ALA A 86 13.03 10.91 9.94
C ALA A 86 13.24 10.27 8.55
N VAL A 87 12.18 9.96 7.78
CA VAL A 87 12.26 9.31 6.46
C VAL A 87 13.29 9.95 5.52
N PRO A 88 13.31 11.30 5.31
CA PRO A 88 14.24 11.90 4.34
C PRO A 88 15.72 11.68 4.69
N THR A 89 16.02 11.39 5.94
CA THR A 89 17.39 11.21 6.46
C THR A 89 17.62 9.84 7.10
N ALA A 90 16.72 8.87 6.88
CA ALA A 90 16.73 7.56 7.54
C ALA A 90 17.97 6.72 7.20
N PHE A 91 18.60 6.93 6.04
CA PHE A 91 19.88 6.31 5.64
C PHE A 91 21.11 7.18 5.99
N GLY A 92 20.98 8.06 6.98
CA GLY A 92 22.04 8.96 7.46
C GLY A 92 21.71 9.51 8.84
N ALA A 93 21.81 10.81 9.04
CA ALA A 93 21.70 11.47 10.34
C ALA A 93 20.38 11.19 11.11
N GLY A 94 19.29 10.90 10.41
CA GLY A 94 17.98 10.56 11.01
C GLY A 94 17.79 9.07 11.29
N GLY A 95 18.73 8.21 10.92
CA GLY A 95 18.55 6.74 10.98
C GLY A 95 18.27 6.21 12.38
N VAL A 96 18.98 6.72 13.39
CA VAL A 96 18.76 6.33 14.81
C VAL A 96 17.37 6.81 15.28
N ALA A 97 16.97 8.04 14.94
CA ALA A 97 15.64 8.56 15.31
C ALA A 97 14.51 7.74 14.66
N PHE A 98 14.68 7.38 13.37
CA PHE A 98 13.78 6.49 12.67
C PHE A 98 13.69 5.13 13.36
N GLY A 99 14.83 4.50 13.66
CA GLY A 99 14.90 3.18 14.29
C GLY A 99 14.26 3.16 15.69
N LEU A 100 14.53 4.15 16.52
CA LEU A 100 13.92 4.28 17.85
C LEU A 100 12.40 4.53 17.77
N GLY A 101 11.95 5.37 16.82
CA GLY A 101 10.53 5.56 16.54
C GLY A 101 9.89 4.24 16.13
N TYR A 102 10.52 3.50 15.23
CA TYR A 102 10.04 2.20 14.78
C TYR A 102 10.03 1.15 15.90
N LEU A 103 11.05 1.13 16.75
CA LEU A 103 11.08 0.27 17.94
C LEU A 103 9.90 0.57 18.87
N LEU A 104 9.59 1.85 19.10
CA LEU A 104 8.42 2.24 19.89
C LEU A 104 7.12 1.78 19.24
N VAL A 105 6.96 1.90 17.91
CA VAL A 105 5.82 1.34 17.16
C VAL A 105 5.67 -0.16 17.45
N VAL A 106 6.76 -0.93 17.36
CA VAL A 106 6.76 -2.38 17.60
C VAL A 106 6.40 -2.72 19.05
N LEU A 107 6.97 -2.02 20.03
CA LEU A 107 6.72 -2.27 21.44
C LEU A 107 5.27 -1.97 21.82
N VAL A 108 4.71 -0.86 21.34
CA VAL A 108 3.29 -0.50 21.56
C VAL A 108 2.37 -1.52 20.91
N HIS A 109 2.66 -1.97 19.70
CA HIS A 109 1.91 -3.04 19.04
C HIS A 109 1.94 -4.33 19.87
N GLY A 110 3.12 -4.75 20.34
CA GLY A 110 3.28 -5.92 21.20
C GLY A 110 2.48 -5.81 22.51
N ALA A 111 2.46 -4.62 23.14
CA ALA A 111 1.67 -4.36 24.34
C ALA A 111 0.15 -4.46 24.09
N LEU A 112 -0.34 -3.88 22.98
CA LEU A 112 -1.74 -3.97 22.57
C LEU A 112 -2.12 -5.42 22.22
N PHE A 113 -1.25 -6.11 21.50
CA PHE A 113 -1.48 -7.49 21.07
C PHE A 113 -1.53 -8.46 22.25
N THR A 114 -0.66 -8.28 23.26
CA THR A 114 -0.69 -9.07 24.50
C THR A 114 -1.90 -8.78 25.38
N GLN A 115 -2.41 -7.54 25.38
CA GLN A 115 -3.67 -7.21 26.05
C GLN A 115 -4.88 -7.89 25.39
N ALA A 116 -4.83 -8.08 24.08
CA ALA A 116 -5.90 -8.71 23.32
C ALA A 116 -5.90 -10.24 23.43
N HIS A 117 -4.73 -10.86 23.36
CA HIS A 117 -4.58 -12.31 23.18
C HIS A 117 -3.82 -13.03 24.31
N GLY A 118 -3.36 -12.28 25.33
CA GLY A 118 -2.58 -12.84 26.45
C GLY A 118 -1.07 -12.95 26.15
N ARG A 119 -0.30 -13.38 27.17
CA ARG A 119 1.17 -13.41 27.09
C ARG A 119 1.75 -14.50 26.18
N GLY A 120 0.98 -15.54 25.86
CA GLY A 120 1.42 -16.64 25.00
C GLY A 120 1.82 -16.23 23.58
N VAL A 121 1.48 -15.00 23.17
CA VAL A 121 1.78 -14.47 21.82
C VAL A 121 3.06 -13.61 21.77
N LEU A 122 3.79 -13.45 22.86
CA LEU A 122 5.00 -12.60 22.92
C LEU A 122 6.12 -13.08 21.97
N TRP A 123 6.19 -14.36 21.68
CA TRP A 123 7.17 -14.89 20.73
C TRP A 123 6.98 -14.36 19.30
N PHE A 124 5.75 -13.97 18.91
CA PHE A 124 5.48 -13.30 17.63
C PHE A 124 6.07 -11.88 17.57
N ALA A 125 6.28 -11.25 18.73
CA ALA A 125 6.87 -9.91 18.79
C ALA A 125 8.39 -9.93 18.56
N LEU A 126 9.07 -11.05 18.86
CA LEU A 126 10.54 -11.13 18.82
C LEU A 126 11.14 -10.79 17.44
N PRO A 127 10.66 -11.33 16.30
CA PRO A 127 11.21 -10.97 14.99
C PRO A 127 11.01 -9.49 14.67
N ASN A 128 9.88 -8.90 15.06
CA ASN A 128 9.62 -7.47 14.85
C ASN A 128 10.55 -6.59 15.71
N VAL A 129 10.85 -7.02 16.94
CA VAL A 129 11.82 -6.33 17.80
C VAL A 129 13.22 -6.44 17.21
N LEU A 130 13.63 -7.62 16.72
CA LEU A 130 14.92 -7.80 16.06
C LEU A 130 15.03 -6.96 14.77
N CYS A 131 13.95 -6.88 14.01
CA CYS A 131 13.84 -5.99 12.86
C CYS A 131 14.05 -4.51 13.28
N ALA A 132 13.36 -4.05 14.32
CA ALA A 132 13.49 -2.69 14.81
C ALA A 132 14.89 -2.37 15.33
N LEU A 133 15.52 -3.32 16.01
CA LEU A 133 16.92 -3.20 16.46
C LEU A 133 17.88 -3.16 15.26
N ALA A 134 17.67 -3.96 14.21
CA ALA A 134 18.49 -3.93 13.00
C ALA A 134 18.36 -2.58 12.29
N VAL A 135 17.15 -2.03 12.17
CA VAL A 135 16.92 -0.70 11.60
C VAL A 135 17.56 0.40 12.45
N THR A 136 17.46 0.30 13.79
CA THR A 136 18.13 1.25 14.69
C THR A 136 19.64 1.19 14.54
N ALA A 137 20.20 -0.03 14.48
CA ALA A 137 21.62 -0.23 14.25
C ALA A 137 22.08 0.29 12.89
N ALA A 138 21.23 0.16 11.85
CA ALA A 138 21.51 0.71 10.52
C ALA A 138 21.77 2.23 10.56
N GLY A 139 21.08 2.96 11.45
CA GLY A 139 21.27 4.39 11.66
C GLY A 139 22.62 4.78 12.29
N LEU A 140 23.43 3.82 12.73
CA LEU A 140 24.79 4.05 13.26
C LEU A 140 25.89 3.90 12.19
N PHE A 141 25.50 3.49 10.98
CA PHE A 141 26.42 3.20 9.88
C PHE A 141 26.01 3.90 8.61
N ASP A 142 26.99 4.14 7.74
CA ASP A 142 26.77 4.65 6.37
C ASP A 142 27.11 3.55 5.33
N GLY A 143 26.61 3.73 4.11
CA GLY A 143 26.97 2.87 2.98
C GLY A 143 26.49 1.43 3.09
N LEU A 144 27.32 0.48 2.69
CA LEU A 144 26.96 -0.95 2.60
C LEU A 144 26.50 -1.58 3.92
N PRO A 145 27.12 -1.30 5.10
CA PRO A 145 26.64 -1.85 6.36
C PRO A 145 25.20 -1.42 6.69
N ALA A 146 24.85 -0.15 6.46
CA ALA A 146 23.48 0.33 6.66
C ALA A 146 22.50 -0.41 5.76
N TRP A 147 22.80 -0.55 4.46
CA TRP A 147 21.98 -1.32 3.53
C TRP A 147 21.83 -2.78 3.93
N GLY A 148 22.91 -3.40 4.39
CA GLY A 148 22.89 -4.79 4.89
C GLY A 148 21.94 -4.98 6.07
N LEU A 149 21.93 -4.04 7.02
CA LEU A 149 21.04 -4.07 8.18
C LEU A 149 19.58 -3.82 7.81
N TRP A 150 19.30 -2.91 6.86
CA TRP A 150 17.96 -2.72 6.31
C TRP A 150 17.44 -3.97 5.59
N LEU A 151 18.30 -4.64 4.79
CA LEU A 151 17.93 -5.90 4.14
C LEU A 151 17.71 -7.02 5.16
N LEU A 152 18.56 -7.09 6.21
CA LEU A 152 18.34 -8.03 7.31
C LEU A 152 17.01 -7.80 8.00
N ALA A 153 16.64 -6.54 8.27
CA ALA A 153 15.36 -6.19 8.85
C ALA A 153 14.20 -6.70 7.99
N LEU A 154 14.28 -6.49 6.68
CA LEU A 154 13.29 -6.97 5.72
C LEU A 154 13.19 -8.50 5.70
N LEU A 155 14.34 -9.19 5.68
CA LEU A 155 14.39 -10.66 5.72
C LEU A 155 13.78 -11.21 7.02
N LEU A 156 14.04 -10.59 8.16
CA LEU A 156 13.42 -10.96 9.44
C LEU A 156 11.91 -10.85 9.41
N GLN A 157 11.37 -9.79 8.79
CA GLN A 157 9.93 -9.63 8.64
C GLN A 157 9.30 -10.70 7.75
N PHE A 158 9.87 -10.95 6.57
CA PHE A 158 9.32 -11.94 5.63
C PHE A 158 9.59 -13.38 6.05
N ALA A 159 10.66 -13.65 6.78
CA ALA A 159 10.96 -14.98 7.31
C ALA A 159 10.01 -15.37 8.46
N THR A 160 9.47 -14.41 9.20
CA THR A 160 8.63 -14.66 10.39
C THR A 160 7.47 -15.63 10.11
N PRO A 161 6.59 -15.43 9.12
CA PRO A 161 5.49 -16.36 8.84
C PRO A 161 5.99 -17.76 8.45
N VAL A 162 7.11 -17.85 7.72
CA VAL A 162 7.69 -19.12 7.25
C VAL A 162 8.31 -19.88 8.42
N VAL A 163 9.03 -19.19 9.30
CA VAL A 163 9.65 -19.80 10.49
C VAL A 163 8.58 -20.29 11.44
N VAL A 164 7.54 -19.49 11.66
CA VAL A 164 6.40 -19.84 12.48
C VAL A 164 5.73 -21.14 11.98
N GLN A 165 5.43 -21.22 10.68
CA GLN A 165 4.85 -22.41 10.07
C GLN A 165 5.77 -23.64 10.18
N ARG A 166 7.08 -23.47 10.00
CA ARG A 166 8.03 -24.59 10.11
C ARG A 166 8.23 -25.05 11.54
N VAL A 167 8.28 -24.14 12.50
CA VAL A 167 8.39 -24.49 13.93
C VAL A 167 7.12 -25.21 14.40
N ALA A 168 5.95 -24.77 13.97
CA ALA A 168 4.68 -25.47 14.22
C ALA A 168 4.66 -26.87 13.58
N ALA A 169 5.21 -27.02 12.37
CA ALA A 169 5.28 -28.32 11.67
C ALA A 169 6.40 -29.25 12.18
N SER A 170 7.46 -28.75 12.81
CA SER A 170 8.58 -29.53 13.34
C SER A 170 8.46 -29.89 14.82
N GLY A 171 7.35 -29.55 15.46
CA GLY A 171 7.07 -29.86 16.87
C GLY A 171 7.24 -31.34 17.18
N ALA A 172 8.26 -31.64 17.94
CA ALA A 172 8.66 -32.99 18.31
C ALA A 172 7.59 -33.65 19.19
N GLY A 173 6.83 -34.53 18.60
CA GLY A 173 5.94 -35.47 19.30
C GLY A 173 4.47 -35.10 19.27
N ALA A 174 3.60 -36.12 19.27
CA ALA A 174 2.14 -36.04 19.17
C ALA A 174 1.43 -35.12 20.20
N GLN A 175 2.09 -34.77 21.30
CA GLN A 175 1.61 -33.76 22.26
C GLN A 175 1.85 -32.33 21.77
N ALA A 176 2.97 -32.05 21.12
CA ALA A 176 3.25 -30.75 20.53
C ALA A 176 2.43 -30.53 19.24
N GLU A 177 2.07 -31.59 18.51
CA GLU A 177 1.12 -31.52 17.39
C GLU A 177 -0.29 -31.17 17.87
N ALA A 178 -0.77 -31.76 18.95
CA ALA A 178 -2.07 -31.44 19.55
C ALA A 178 -2.09 -30.01 20.14
N GLU A 179 -0.99 -29.55 20.77
CA GLU A 179 -0.84 -28.17 21.26
C GLU A 179 -0.63 -27.18 20.13
N ALA A 180 0.06 -27.57 19.05
CA ALA A 180 0.22 -26.76 17.84
C ALA A 180 -1.07 -26.69 17.03
N GLU A 181 -1.80 -27.78 16.85
CA GLU A 181 -3.14 -27.78 16.24
C GLU A 181 -4.16 -27.00 17.08
N ALA A 182 -4.12 -27.13 18.40
CA ALA A 182 -4.94 -26.34 19.32
C ALA A 182 -4.51 -24.86 19.33
N ALA A 183 -3.22 -24.55 19.17
CA ALA A 183 -2.70 -23.19 19.03
C ALA A 183 -3.01 -22.64 17.62
N GLU A 184 -2.92 -23.44 16.58
CA GLU A 184 -3.27 -23.05 15.20
C GLU A 184 -4.79 -22.90 15.03
N GLN A 185 -5.60 -23.75 15.62
CA GLN A 185 -7.05 -23.58 15.74
C GLN A 185 -7.40 -22.39 16.63
N THR A 186 -6.74 -22.21 17.78
CA THR A 186 -6.95 -21.07 18.68
C THR A 186 -6.47 -19.75 18.03
N VAL A 187 -5.38 -19.78 17.26
CA VAL A 187 -4.92 -18.65 16.46
C VAL A 187 -5.81 -18.45 15.24
N GLY A 188 -6.22 -19.54 14.56
CA GLY A 188 -7.18 -19.52 13.46
C GLY A 188 -8.55 -19.00 13.89
N ASP A 189 -9.09 -19.48 15.01
CA ASP A 189 -10.36 -19.00 15.58
C ASP A 189 -10.26 -17.56 16.10
N ARG A 190 -9.12 -17.19 16.72
CA ARG A 190 -8.87 -15.83 17.20
C ARG A 190 -8.54 -14.86 16.07
N LEU A 191 -7.87 -15.29 14.98
CA LEU A 191 -7.63 -14.52 13.77
C LEU A 191 -8.80 -14.60 12.78
N GLY A 192 -9.62 -15.64 12.85
CA GLY A 192 -10.82 -15.86 12.02
C GLY A 192 -11.99 -14.91 12.35
N GLY A 193 -11.97 -14.27 13.51
CA GLY A 193 -12.92 -13.20 13.87
C GLY A 193 -12.75 -11.90 13.07
N MET A 194 -12.00 -11.93 11.95
CA MET A 194 -11.79 -10.76 11.08
C MET A 194 -13.09 -10.34 10.41
N ASN A 195 -13.51 -9.11 10.65
CA ASN A 195 -14.63 -8.49 9.95
C ASN A 195 -14.19 -8.14 8.52
N ALA A 196 -14.78 -8.84 7.54
CA ALA A 196 -14.44 -8.69 6.13
C ALA A 196 -14.77 -7.28 5.60
N ALA A 197 -15.96 -6.75 5.93
CA ALA A 197 -16.38 -5.43 5.50
C ALA A 197 -15.47 -4.34 6.08
N HIS A 198 -15.15 -4.39 7.38
CA HIS A 198 -14.24 -3.46 8.03
C HIS A 198 -12.83 -3.50 7.41
N LEU A 199 -12.31 -4.70 7.05
CA LEU A 199 -11.01 -4.84 6.41
C LEU A 199 -10.98 -4.14 5.04
N VAL A 200 -11.99 -4.39 4.20
CA VAL A 200 -12.10 -3.82 2.85
C VAL A 200 -12.29 -2.31 2.93
N GLU A 201 -13.24 -1.84 3.75
CA GLU A 201 -13.51 -0.42 3.99
C GLU A 201 -12.24 0.32 4.43
N ARG A 202 -11.51 -0.21 5.41
CA ARG A 202 -10.30 0.43 5.92
C ARG A 202 -9.20 0.57 4.87
N HIS A 203 -8.95 -0.48 4.08
CA HIS A 203 -7.95 -0.41 3.03
C HIS A 203 -8.39 0.49 1.86
N GLY A 204 -9.69 0.56 1.59
CA GLY A 204 -10.26 1.55 0.66
C GLY A 204 -10.02 2.98 1.15
N LEU A 205 -10.31 3.27 2.42
CA LEU A 205 -10.06 4.59 3.03
C LEU A 205 -8.59 4.97 3.01
N LEU A 206 -7.69 4.04 3.36
CA LEU A 206 -6.25 4.25 3.21
C LEU A 206 -5.88 4.62 1.77
N LEU A 207 -6.40 3.88 0.79
CA LEU A 207 -6.11 4.11 -0.62
C LEU A 207 -6.61 5.47 -1.10
N ILE A 208 -7.79 5.92 -0.66
CA ILE A 208 -8.30 7.28 -0.95
C ILE A 208 -7.34 8.35 -0.44
N ILE A 209 -6.86 8.21 0.81
CA ILE A 209 -5.94 9.18 1.39
C ILE A 209 -4.60 9.18 0.62
N VAL A 210 -4.12 8.01 0.20
CA VAL A 210 -2.90 7.89 -0.62
C VAL A 210 -3.09 8.49 -2.02
N PHE A 211 -4.26 8.39 -2.64
CA PHE A 211 -4.54 9.13 -3.87
C PHE A 211 -4.50 10.65 -3.67
N GLY A 212 -4.83 11.13 -2.46
CA GLY A 212 -4.64 12.52 -2.08
C GLY A 212 -3.19 12.99 -2.22
N GLU A 213 -2.20 12.11 -2.03
CA GLU A 213 -0.79 12.43 -2.27
C GLU A 213 -0.52 12.86 -3.73
N SER A 214 -1.18 12.23 -4.71
CA SER A 214 -1.07 12.65 -6.12
C SER A 214 -1.59 14.07 -6.34
N VAL A 215 -2.65 14.47 -5.63
CA VAL A 215 -3.20 15.83 -5.68
C VAL A 215 -2.26 16.83 -5.01
N ILE A 216 -1.72 16.48 -3.84
CA ILE A 216 -0.74 17.29 -3.12
C ILE A 216 0.54 17.47 -3.95
N ALA A 217 1.01 16.40 -4.61
CA ALA A 217 2.19 16.44 -5.48
C ALA A 217 2.03 17.41 -6.66
N ILE A 218 0.82 17.50 -7.25
CA ILE A 218 0.50 18.51 -8.28
C ILE A 218 0.69 19.91 -7.70
N GLY A 219 0.09 20.20 -6.53
CA GLY A 219 0.20 21.50 -5.88
C GLY A 219 1.63 21.89 -5.53
N ILE A 220 2.40 20.95 -4.96
CA ILE A 220 3.82 21.18 -4.62
C ILE A 220 4.66 21.37 -5.89
N GLY A 221 4.42 20.60 -6.94
CA GLY A 221 5.15 20.71 -8.21
C GLY A 221 4.89 22.02 -8.94
N VAL A 222 3.68 22.58 -8.84
CA VAL A 222 3.35 23.93 -9.33
C VAL A 222 4.07 25.00 -8.47
N GLY A 223 4.10 24.81 -7.14
CA GLY A 223 4.79 25.73 -6.22
C GLY A 223 4.33 27.18 -6.40
N SER A 224 5.30 28.08 -6.65
CA SER A 224 5.07 29.51 -6.89
C SER A 224 4.98 29.88 -8.38
N LEU A 225 4.92 28.91 -9.29
CA LEU A 225 4.80 29.19 -10.73
C LEU A 225 3.46 29.87 -11.03
N PRO A 226 3.43 30.87 -11.92
CA PRO A 226 2.18 31.50 -12.32
C PRO A 226 1.29 30.51 -13.05
N LEU A 227 -0.01 30.48 -12.71
CA LEU A 227 -0.97 29.61 -13.35
C LEU A 227 -1.07 29.93 -14.84
N SER A 228 -0.63 28.98 -15.66
CA SER A 228 -0.71 29.04 -17.12
C SER A 228 -1.64 27.94 -17.65
N ALA A 229 -2.10 28.06 -18.90
CA ALA A 229 -2.90 27.00 -19.54
C ALA A 229 -2.14 25.67 -19.61
N GLY A 230 -0.80 25.69 -19.77
CA GLY A 230 0.04 24.50 -19.74
C GLY A 230 0.02 23.82 -18.38
N ILE A 231 0.25 24.57 -17.29
CA ILE A 231 0.21 24.04 -15.92
C ILE A 231 -1.18 23.49 -15.58
N ALA A 232 -2.26 24.24 -15.91
CA ALA A 232 -3.62 23.78 -15.69
C ALA A 232 -3.93 22.48 -16.48
N GLY A 233 -3.50 22.39 -17.73
CA GLY A 233 -3.63 21.19 -18.57
C GLY A 233 -2.86 20.01 -18.00
N GLY A 234 -1.61 20.22 -17.58
CA GLY A 234 -0.80 19.17 -16.94
C GLY A 234 -1.38 18.67 -15.61
N ALA A 235 -1.88 19.58 -14.78
CA ALA A 235 -2.59 19.24 -13.55
C ALA A 235 -3.86 18.41 -13.83
N PHE A 236 -4.63 18.80 -14.84
CA PHE A 236 -5.81 18.05 -15.27
C PHE A 236 -5.46 16.65 -15.79
N LEU A 237 -4.38 16.51 -16.57
CA LEU A 237 -3.90 15.22 -17.06
C LEU A 237 -3.43 14.32 -15.90
N ALA A 238 -2.65 14.85 -14.97
CA ALA A 238 -2.19 14.10 -13.79
C ALA A 238 -3.37 13.63 -12.93
N LEU A 239 -4.36 14.50 -12.71
CA LEU A 239 -5.59 14.15 -12.02
C LEU A 239 -6.42 13.10 -12.78
N THR A 240 -6.46 13.17 -14.11
CA THR A 240 -7.13 12.17 -14.96
C THR A 240 -6.49 10.80 -14.80
N ILE A 241 -5.15 10.73 -14.77
CA ILE A 241 -4.40 9.49 -14.55
C ILE A 241 -4.72 8.92 -13.15
N ALA A 242 -4.63 9.73 -12.11
CA ALA A 242 -4.98 9.32 -10.74
C ALA A 242 -6.44 8.86 -10.64
N SER A 243 -7.38 9.57 -11.28
CA SER A 243 -8.80 9.20 -11.32
C SER A 243 -9.06 7.89 -12.06
N ALA A 244 -8.31 7.60 -13.13
CA ALA A 244 -8.42 6.32 -13.83
C ALA A 244 -7.92 5.15 -12.96
N MET A 245 -6.82 5.31 -12.22
CA MET A 245 -6.34 4.34 -11.23
C MET A 245 -7.39 4.15 -10.11
N TRP A 246 -7.91 5.24 -9.56
CA TRP A 246 -8.98 5.23 -8.55
C TRP A 246 -10.21 4.45 -9.06
N TRP A 247 -10.65 4.71 -10.30
CA TRP A 247 -11.78 4.03 -10.92
C TRP A 247 -11.60 2.51 -11.00
N MET A 248 -10.38 2.06 -11.34
CA MET A 248 -10.06 0.64 -11.46
C MET A 248 -10.26 -0.10 -10.14
N TYR A 249 -9.96 0.52 -9.00
CA TYR A 249 -10.16 -0.10 -7.69
C TYR A 249 -11.59 0.10 -7.18
N PHE A 250 -12.00 1.34 -6.95
CA PHE A 250 -13.26 1.64 -6.23
C PHE A 250 -14.52 1.26 -7.01
N VAL A 251 -14.53 1.43 -8.33
CA VAL A 251 -15.72 1.13 -9.13
C VAL A 251 -15.74 -0.33 -9.59
N ARG A 252 -14.59 -0.97 -9.66
CA ARG A 252 -14.47 -2.29 -10.28
C ARG A 252 -14.15 -3.42 -9.32
N ASP A 253 -13.32 -3.18 -8.33
CA ASP A 253 -12.70 -4.24 -7.54
C ASP A 253 -13.15 -4.27 -6.08
N GLU A 254 -13.39 -3.13 -5.43
CA GLU A 254 -13.68 -3.02 -3.99
C GLU A 254 -14.91 -3.86 -3.57
N GLY A 255 -16.08 -3.62 -4.16
CA GLY A 255 -17.29 -4.36 -3.80
C GLY A 255 -17.19 -5.85 -4.09
N ARG A 256 -16.46 -6.23 -5.16
CA ARG A 256 -16.20 -7.64 -5.48
C ARG A 256 -15.21 -8.29 -4.51
N ALA A 257 -14.24 -7.52 -4.02
CA ALA A 257 -13.34 -7.98 -2.98
C ALA A 257 -14.11 -8.26 -1.68
N GLU A 258 -15.02 -7.37 -1.30
CA GLU A 258 -15.89 -7.55 -0.13
C GLU A 258 -16.73 -8.82 -0.24
N GLU A 259 -17.35 -9.06 -1.40
CA GLU A 259 -18.12 -10.28 -1.68
C GLU A 259 -17.25 -11.55 -1.53
N VAL A 260 -16.03 -11.55 -2.08
CA VAL A 260 -15.09 -12.67 -1.96
C VAL A 260 -14.71 -12.93 -0.51
N PHE A 261 -14.40 -11.88 0.25
CA PHE A 261 -14.05 -12.03 1.67
C PHE A 261 -15.24 -12.50 2.51
N ALA A 262 -16.45 -12.01 2.25
CA ALA A 262 -17.66 -12.42 2.94
C ALA A 262 -17.95 -13.93 2.72
N GLN A 263 -17.69 -14.43 1.51
CA GLN A 263 -17.90 -15.86 1.15
C GLN A 263 -16.74 -16.77 1.56
N THR A 264 -15.58 -16.19 1.95
CA THR A 264 -14.40 -16.98 2.34
C THR A 264 -14.60 -17.54 3.76
N PRO A 265 -14.36 -18.84 3.98
CA PRO A 265 -14.38 -19.44 5.31
C PRO A 265 -13.41 -18.72 6.28
N PRO A 266 -13.78 -18.56 7.57
CA PRO A 266 -13.00 -17.81 8.56
C PRO A 266 -11.53 -18.24 8.62
N GLU A 267 -11.23 -19.54 8.55
CA GLU A 267 -9.88 -20.13 8.63
C GLU A 267 -8.96 -19.67 7.48
N ARG A 268 -9.53 -19.30 6.33
CA ARG A 268 -8.81 -18.86 5.14
C ARG A 268 -8.73 -17.35 5.00
N ARG A 269 -9.59 -16.61 5.73
CA ARG A 269 -9.69 -15.15 5.61
C ARG A 269 -8.37 -14.45 5.93
N PHE A 270 -7.68 -14.88 6.99
CA PHE A 270 -6.39 -14.30 7.36
C PHE A 270 -5.34 -14.44 6.25
N LYS A 271 -5.18 -15.67 5.70
CA LYS A 271 -4.23 -15.90 4.59
C LYS A 271 -4.59 -15.08 3.36
N LEU A 272 -5.89 -15.00 3.03
CA LEU A 272 -6.38 -14.21 1.91
C LEU A 272 -6.11 -12.72 2.13
N ALA A 273 -6.39 -12.19 3.34
CA ALA A 273 -6.13 -10.81 3.72
C ALA A 273 -4.64 -10.47 3.62
N MET A 274 -3.76 -11.32 4.17
CA MET A 274 -2.31 -11.15 4.06
C MET A 274 -1.86 -11.07 2.60
N THR A 275 -2.38 -11.94 1.74
CA THR A 275 -1.93 -11.97 0.34
C THR A 275 -2.50 -10.80 -0.47
N ALA A 276 -3.78 -10.45 -0.27
CA ALA A 276 -4.44 -9.39 -1.01
C ALA A 276 -4.07 -7.99 -0.50
N TYR A 277 -4.21 -7.75 0.82
CA TYR A 277 -4.10 -6.40 1.39
C TYR A 277 -2.73 -6.04 1.97
N TYR A 278 -1.81 -7.02 2.11
CA TYR A 278 -0.44 -6.72 2.49
C TYR A 278 0.51 -6.87 1.30
N TYR A 279 0.59 -8.06 0.70
CA TYR A 279 1.57 -8.26 -0.37
C TYR A 279 1.18 -7.60 -1.68
N ALA A 280 -0.08 -7.72 -2.12
CA ALA A 280 -0.52 -7.11 -3.37
C ALA A 280 -0.78 -5.60 -3.25
N PHE A 281 -1.20 -5.11 -2.07
CA PHE A 281 -1.44 -3.69 -1.82
C PHE A 281 -0.16 -2.87 -1.70
N LEU A 282 0.93 -3.46 -1.24
CA LEU A 282 2.23 -2.78 -1.14
C LEU A 282 2.65 -2.14 -2.47
N PRO A 283 2.72 -2.86 -3.61
CA PRO A 283 3.03 -2.24 -4.90
C PRO A 283 1.93 -1.28 -5.39
N VAL A 284 0.67 -1.46 -5.00
CA VAL A 284 -0.41 -0.50 -5.33
C VAL A 284 -0.12 0.86 -4.70
N LEU A 285 0.15 0.91 -3.40
CA LEU A 285 0.43 2.15 -2.66
C LEU A 285 1.75 2.78 -3.10
N LEU A 286 2.81 1.98 -3.25
CA LEU A 286 4.09 2.44 -3.78
C LEU A 286 3.95 3.02 -5.19
N GLY A 287 3.14 2.38 -6.05
CA GLY A 287 2.90 2.87 -7.40
C GLY A 287 2.33 4.27 -7.43
N ILE A 288 1.36 4.58 -6.55
CA ILE A 288 0.79 5.91 -6.42
C ILE A 288 1.85 6.91 -5.92
N ALA A 289 2.65 6.54 -4.92
CA ALA A 289 3.71 7.40 -4.39
C ALA A 289 4.81 7.70 -5.44
N VAL A 290 5.21 6.68 -6.22
CA VAL A 290 6.19 6.84 -7.31
C VAL A 290 5.63 7.72 -8.43
N PHE A 291 4.37 7.53 -8.81
CA PHE A 291 3.68 8.39 -9.77
C PHE A 291 3.62 9.85 -9.26
N ALA A 292 3.25 10.06 -8.00
CA ALA A 292 3.21 11.38 -7.38
C ALA A 292 4.58 12.08 -7.40
N ALA A 293 5.67 11.35 -7.09
CA ALA A 293 7.03 11.87 -7.19
C ALA A 293 7.39 12.29 -8.64
N GLY A 294 6.98 11.48 -9.63
CA GLY A 294 7.13 11.81 -11.05
C GLY A 294 6.37 13.09 -11.43
N VAL A 295 5.10 13.21 -11.00
CA VAL A 295 4.26 14.40 -11.26
C VAL A 295 4.90 15.64 -10.64
N LYS A 296 5.34 15.58 -9.38
CA LYS A 296 6.00 16.69 -8.66
C LYS A 296 7.17 17.28 -9.46
N LYS A 297 7.95 16.42 -10.12
CA LYS A 297 9.13 16.85 -10.90
C LYS A 297 8.81 17.23 -12.35
N THR A 298 7.63 16.86 -12.86
CA THR A 298 7.25 17.09 -14.27
C THR A 298 6.38 18.32 -14.46
N ILE A 299 5.50 18.65 -13.48
CA ILE A 299 4.42 19.63 -13.68
C ILE A 299 4.92 21.04 -14.01
N GLY A 300 6.10 21.43 -13.52
CA GLY A 300 6.74 22.71 -13.84
C GLY A 300 7.50 22.73 -15.18
N HIS A 301 7.72 21.57 -15.82
CA HIS A 301 8.59 21.38 -16.99
C HIS A 301 7.88 20.66 -18.15
N LEU A 302 6.58 20.87 -18.30
CA LEU A 302 5.70 20.13 -19.23
C LEU A 302 6.11 20.24 -20.70
N GLY A 303 6.66 21.37 -21.10
CA GLY A 303 7.12 21.63 -22.48
C GLY A 303 8.52 21.09 -22.81
N GLU A 304 9.23 20.59 -21.80
CA GLU A 304 10.62 20.16 -21.92
C GLU A 304 10.73 18.64 -22.07
N HIS A 305 11.89 18.18 -22.55
CA HIS A 305 12.27 16.76 -22.46
C HIS A 305 12.51 16.39 -21.00
N LEU A 306 11.89 15.31 -20.56
CA LEU A 306 12.12 14.83 -19.19
C LEU A 306 13.47 14.12 -19.08
N HIS A 307 14.15 14.32 -17.95
CA HIS A 307 15.20 13.41 -17.55
C HIS A 307 14.64 11.99 -17.32
N THR A 308 15.50 10.99 -17.45
CA THR A 308 15.10 9.59 -17.30
C THR A 308 14.39 9.30 -15.98
N GLY A 309 14.84 9.90 -14.86
CA GLY A 309 14.24 9.69 -13.53
C GLY A 309 12.75 10.06 -13.49
N PRO A 310 12.36 11.30 -13.77
CA PRO A 310 10.95 11.71 -13.82
C PRO A 310 10.11 10.91 -14.82
N ALA A 311 10.63 10.64 -16.02
CA ALA A 311 9.92 9.86 -17.04
C ALA A 311 9.64 8.42 -16.58
N VAL A 312 10.64 7.77 -15.95
CA VAL A 312 10.50 6.43 -15.38
C VAL A 312 9.58 6.45 -14.16
N ALA A 313 9.62 7.48 -13.32
CA ALA A 313 8.74 7.59 -12.16
C ALA A 313 7.27 7.70 -12.57
N LEU A 314 6.94 8.51 -13.58
CA LEU A 314 5.58 8.61 -14.11
C LEU A 314 5.07 7.26 -14.63
N ALA A 315 5.81 6.66 -15.55
CA ALA A 315 5.43 5.40 -16.19
C ALA A 315 5.51 4.20 -15.24
N GLY A 316 6.60 4.12 -14.46
CA GLY A 316 6.87 3.06 -13.50
C GLY A 316 5.90 3.08 -12.31
N GLY A 317 5.50 4.27 -11.84
CA GLY A 317 4.48 4.41 -10.81
C GLY A 317 3.13 3.83 -11.26
N VAL A 318 2.68 4.19 -12.45
CA VAL A 318 1.46 3.63 -13.06
C VAL A 318 1.61 2.11 -13.26
N ALA A 319 2.74 1.66 -13.80
CA ALA A 319 2.98 0.24 -14.04
C ALA A 319 3.02 -0.57 -12.73
N LEU A 320 3.63 -0.03 -11.68
CA LEU A 320 3.70 -0.67 -10.36
C LEU A 320 2.32 -0.76 -9.71
N TYR A 321 1.51 0.30 -9.81
CA TYR A 321 0.10 0.27 -9.40
C TYR A 321 -0.67 -0.83 -10.12
N LEU A 322 -0.55 -0.90 -11.45
CA LEU A 322 -1.22 -1.93 -12.25
C LEU A 322 -0.72 -3.34 -11.94
N ALA A 323 0.58 -3.52 -11.68
CA ALA A 323 1.15 -4.81 -11.29
C ALA A 323 0.56 -5.28 -9.96
N GLY A 324 0.53 -4.41 -8.94
CA GLY A 324 -0.10 -4.72 -7.66
C GLY A 324 -1.58 -5.04 -7.79
N ASN A 325 -2.28 -4.26 -8.59
CA ASN A 325 -3.70 -4.48 -8.86
C ASN A 325 -3.96 -5.81 -9.63
N LEU A 326 -3.10 -6.19 -10.56
CA LEU A 326 -3.16 -7.49 -11.24
C LEU A 326 -2.98 -8.65 -10.25
N VAL A 327 -2.01 -8.54 -9.34
CA VAL A 327 -1.80 -9.54 -8.28
C VAL A 327 -3.01 -9.60 -7.35
N PHE A 328 -3.53 -8.46 -6.90
CA PHE A 328 -4.74 -8.35 -6.07
C PHE A 328 -5.93 -9.06 -6.71
N ARG A 329 -6.21 -8.77 -7.98
CA ARG A 329 -7.28 -9.43 -8.74
C ARG A 329 -7.06 -10.92 -8.92
N GLY A 330 -5.83 -11.34 -9.17
CA GLY A 330 -5.45 -12.76 -9.30
C GLY A 330 -5.68 -13.53 -8.01
N VAL A 331 -5.26 -12.97 -6.87
CA VAL A 331 -5.44 -13.55 -5.53
C VAL A 331 -6.93 -13.71 -5.17
N LEU A 332 -7.75 -12.71 -5.50
CA LEU A 332 -9.18 -12.71 -5.21
C LEU A 332 -10.03 -13.37 -6.32
N GLY A 333 -9.43 -13.82 -7.42
CA GLY A 333 -10.17 -14.44 -8.51
C GLY A 333 -11.17 -13.52 -9.21
N LEU A 334 -10.91 -12.20 -9.27
CA LEU A 334 -11.83 -11.19 -9.81
C LEU A 334 -11.99 -11.21 -11.34
N GLY A 335 -11.48 -12.26 -11.99
CA GLY A 335 -11.60 -12.48 -13.43
C GLY A 335 -10.47 -11.84 -14.26
N PRO A 336 -10.52 -11.99 -15.59
CA PRO A 336 -9.42 -11.62 -16.47
C PRO A 336 -9.16 -10.11 -16.46
N ALA A 337 -7.88 -9.75 -16.38
CA ALA A 337 -7.41 -8.36 -16.31
C ALA A 337 -6.48 -8.00 -17.48
N ARG A 338 -6.73 -8.58 -18.66
CA ARG A 338 -5.87 -8.40 -19.85
C ARG A 338 -5.67 -6.95 -20.27
N TYR A 339 -6.67 -6.10 -20.09
CA TYR A 339 -6.56 -4.68 -20.42
C TYR A 339 -5.65 -3.94 -19.45
N ARG A 340 -5.65 -4.31 -18.16
CA ARG A 340 -4.70 -3.79 -17.17
C ARG A 340 -3.28 -4.29 -17.43
N ALA A 341 -3.13 -5.55 -17.83
CA ALA A 341 -1.83 -6.10 -18.23
C ALA A 341 -1.28 -5.39 -19.50
N ALA A 342 -2.13 -5.15 -20.49
CA ALA A 342 -1.75 -4.37 -21.67
C ALA A 342 -1.42 -2.92 -21.29
N ALA A 343 -2.22 -2.27 -20.41
CA ALA A 343 -1.98 -0.92 -19.93
C ALA A 343 -0.65 -0.80 -19.16
N LEU A 344 -0.27 -1.81 -18.38
CA LEU A 344 1.03 -1.85 -17.70
C LEU A 344 2.18 -1.78 -18.71
N VAL A 345 2.16 -2.60 -19.75
CA VAL A 345 3.20 -2.62 -20.77
C VAL A 345 3.21 -1.30 -21.54
N LEU A 346 2.03 -0.79 -21.93
CA LEU A 346 1.90 0.46 -22.66
C LEU A 346 2.32 1.66 -21.81
N ALA A 347 2.04 1.66 -20.48
CA ALA A 347 2.52 2.70 -19.58
C ALA A 347 4.04 2.78 -19.57
N LEU A 348 4.75 1.66 -19.47
CA LEU A 348 6.22 1.63 -19.54
C LEU A 348 6.72 2.10 -20.91
N ALA A 349 6.00 1.78 -21.99
CA ALA A 349 6.34 2.21 -23.33
C ALA A 349 6.20 3.74 -23.55
N THR A 350 5.61 4.48 -22.60
CA THR A 350 5.55 5.96 -22.67
C THR A 350 6.84 6.65 -22.26
N VAL A 351 7.80 5.96 -21.63
CA VAL A 351 9.09 6.56 -21.20
C VAL A 351 9.80 7.27 -22.34
N PRO A 352 9.97 6.68 -23.53
CA PRO A 352 10.59 7.36 -24.67
C PRO A 352 9.85 8.63 -25.12
N VAL A 353 8.53 8.72 -24.90
CA VAL A 353 7.75 9.93 -25.20
C VAL A 353 8.17 11.09 -24.28
N GLY A 354 8.36 10.82 -23.00
CA GLY A 354 8.81 11.82 -22.04
C GLY A 354 10.26 12.27 -22.29
N THR A 355 11.16 11.32 -22.51
CA THR A 355 12.59 11.59 -22.69
C THR A 355 12.94 12.09 -24.08
N GLY A 356 12.21 11.72 -25.13
CA GLY A 356 12.48 12.07 -26.53
C GLY A 356 11.58 13.18 -27.07
N TRP A 357 10.50 13.53 -26.37
CA TRP A 357 9.57 14.57 -26.82
C TRP A 357 9.29 15.58 -25.68
N THR A 358 8.19 15.41 -24.90
CA THR A 358 7.86 16.35 -23.81
C THR A 358 7.20 15.64 -22.62
N GLY A 359 7.30 16.26 -21.43
CA GLY A 359 6.60 15.79 -20.24
C GLY A 359 5.07 15.79 -20.42
N ALA A 360 4.52 16.81 -21.07
CA ALA A 360 3.09 16.84 -21.42
C ALA A 360 2.70 15.70 -22.35
N GLY A 361 3.53 15.39 -23.36
CA GLY A 361 3.30 14.25 -24.26
C GLY A 361 3.23 12.92 -23.53
N GLN A 362 4.09 12.69 -22.53
CA GLN A 362 4.06 11.49 -21.72
C GLN A 362 2.78 11.42 -20.84
N LEU A 363 2.37 12.53 -20.21
CA LEU A 363 1.13 12.57 -19.42
C LEU A 363 -0.09 12.30 -20.30
N VAL A 364 -0.17 12.86 -21.51
CA VAL A 364 -1.23 12.56 -22.48
C VAL A 364 -1.24 11.07 -22.82
N ALA A 365 -0.08 10.50 -23.15
CA ALA A 365 0.05 9.09 -23.49
C ALA A 365 -0.42 8.17 -22.34
N LEU A 366 0.01 8.46 -21.11
CA LEU A 366 -0.44 7.72 -19.90
C LEU A 366 -1.95 7.86 -19.67
N ALA A 367 -2.51 9.07 -19.82
CA ALA A 367 -3.95 9.29 -19.68
C ALA A 367 -4.74 8.49 -20.72
N VAL A 368 -4.32 8.50 -21.99
CA VAL A 368 -4.94 7.72 -23.07
C VAL A 368 -4.88 6.22 -22.78
N VAL A 369 -3.74 5.71 -22.33
CA VAL A 369 -3.56 4.29 -21.98
C VAL A 369 -4.51 3.87 -20.86
N LEU A 370 -4.57 4.65 -19.77
CA LEU A 370 -5.39 4.27 -18.61
C LEU A 370 -6.88 4.46 -18.87
N VAL A 371 -7.29 5.58 -19.45
CA VAL A 371 -8.69 5.80 -19.83
C VAL A 371 -9.15 4.77 -20.85
N GLY A 372 -8.30 4.46 -21.85
CA GLY A 372 -8.57 3.39 -22.82
C GLY A 372 -8.77 2.03 -22.15
N ALA A 373 -7.96 1.68 -21.15
CA ALA A 373 -8.12 0.44 -20.39
C ALA A 373 -9.43 0.41 -19.59
N VAL A 374 -9.78 1.52 -18.89
CA VAL A 374 -11.04 1.66 -18.15
C VAL A 374 -12.26 1.50 -19.06
N VAL A 375 -12.25 2.15 -20.22
CA VAL A 375 -13.34 2.07 -21.20
C VAL A 375 -13.45 0.66 -21.80
N ALA A 376 -12.32 0.05 -22.15
CA ALA A 376 -12.28 -1.32 -22.69
C ALA A 376 -12.80 -2.38 -21.69
N GLU A 377 -12.56 -2.18 -20.39
CA GLU A 377 -13.16 -3.01 -19.34
C GLU A 377 -14.68 -2.76 -19.20
N GLY A 378 -15.15 -1.49 -19.38
CA GLY A 378 -16.55 -1.10 -19.23
C GLY A 378 -17.47 -1.71 -20.28
N GLY A 379 -17.02 -1.77 -21.52
CA GLY A 379 -17.85 -2.26 -22.66
C GLY A 379 -18.23 -3.75 -22.61
N ARG A 380 -17.77 -4.50 -21.59
CA ARG A 380 -18.02 -5.96 -21.44
C ARG A 380 -18.74 -6.37 -20.16
N SER A 381 -19.22 -5.41 -19.39
CA SER A 381 -20.06 -5.70 -18.24
C SER A 381 -21.36 -6.42 -18.73
N PRO A 382 -21.84 -7.47 -18.01
CA PRO A 382 -23.11 -8.12 -18.35
C PRO A 382 -24.28 -7.14 -18.50
N ALA A 383 -24.29 -6.07 -17.72
CA ALA A 383 -25.28 -4.99 -17.83
C ALA A 383 -25.16 -4.17 -19.15
N ALA A 384 -23.97 -4.05 -19.72
CA ALA A 384 -23.78 -3.39 -21.03
C ALA A 384 -24.24 -4.30 -22.18
N ARG A 385 -24.08 -5.63 -22.06
CA ARG A 385 -24.62 -6.60 -23.03
C ARG A 385 -26.14 -6.63 -23.01
N ALA A 386 -26.76 -6.58 -21.82
CA ALA A 386 -28.22 -6.55 -21.69
C ALA A 386 -28.84 -5.28 -22.30
N ARG A 387 -28.16 -4.13 -22.21
CA ARG A 387 -28.60 -2.89 -22.87
C ARG A 387 -28.41 -2.90 -24.39
N GLY A 388 -27.32 -3.52 -24.88
CA GLY A 388 -27.08 -3.68 -26.33
C GLY A 388 -28.13 -4.56 -26.99
N THR A 389 -28.46 -5.71 -26.38
CA THR A 389 -29.51 -6.61 -26.88
C THR A 389 -30.90 -6.02 -26.76
N ALA A 390 -31.21 -5.20 -25.75
CA ALA A 390 -32.49 -4.49 -25.64
C ALA A 390 -32.61 -3.36 -26.66
N ALA A 391 -31.55 -2.67 -27.03
CA ALA A 391 -31.56 -1.64 -28.09
C ALA A 391 -31.73 -2.24 -29.49
N GLU A 392 -31.13 -3.38 -29.77
CA GLU A 392 -31.28 -4.09 -31.07
C GLU A 392 -32.69 -4.66 -31.25
N SER A 393 -33.39 -5.05 -30.16
CA SER A 393 -34.74 -5.57 -30.23
C SER A 393 -35.81 -4.46 -30.49
N VAL A 394 -35.47 -3.19 -30.17
CA VAL A 394 -36.38 -2.04 -30.40
C VAL A 394 -36.25 -1.44 -31.80
N THR A 395 -35.12 -1.64 -32.48
CA THR A 395 -34.89 -1.13 -33.84
C THR A 395 -35.23 -2.12 -34.95
N GLY A 396 -35.63 -3.37 -34.60
CA GLY A 396 -36.00 -4.43 -35.52
C GLY A 396 -37.51 -4.73 -35.61
N SER A 397 -38.38 -3.85 -35.06
CA SER A 397 -39.84 -3.99 -35.12
C SER A 397 -40.49 -2.93 -35.99
#